data_a541d64d961f68326a39e8c95088a4ce
#
_entry.id   a541d64d961f68326a39e8c95088a4ce
#
_cell.length_a   1.000
_cell.length_b   1.000
_cell.length_c   1.000
_cell.angle_alpha   90.00
_cell.angle_beta   90.00
_cell.angle_gamma   90.00
#
_symmetry.space_group_name_H-M   'P 1'
#
loop_
_entity.id
_entity.type
_entity.pdbx_description
1 polymer ?
#
loop_
_entity_poly.entity_id
_entity_poly.type
_entity_poly.pdbx_seq_one_letter_code
_entity_poly.pdbx_strand_id
1 'polypeptide(L)'
;MLGGGTGPAHGTLATTCTPGPWNIGKMLQSADAFPMNLAFAGKGNASLPAALEEQILSGACALKLHEDWGTTPAAIDNCLTVADNLDVQVLSLIHI
;
A
#
# COMPACT_ATOMS: atom_id res chain seq x y z
N MET A 1 -8.04 -11.09 6.88
CA MET A 1 -8.04 -10.85 5.42
C MET A 1 -7.18 -9.64 5.10
N LEU A 2 -6.33 -9.75 4.11
CA LEU A 2 -5.56 -8.63 3.59
C LEU A 2 -6.23 -8.11 2.33
N GLY A 3 -6.61 -6.84 2.33
CA GLY A 3 -7.21 -6.17 1.19
C GLY A 3 -6.42 -4.95 0.78
N GLY A 4 -6.66 -4.46 -0.43
CA GLY A 4 -6.00 -3.25 -0.91
C GLY A 4 -6.60 -1.97 -0.34
N GLY A 5 -7.89 -1.98 -0.06
CA GLY A 5 -8.59 -0.76 0.32
C GLY A 5 -8.80 0.18 -0.85
N THR A 6 -9.03 1.44 -0.55
CA THR A 6 -9.21 2.49 -1.55
C THR A 6 -8.69 3.82 -1.03
N GLY A 7 -8.51 4.77 -1.91
CA GLY A 7 -8.07 6.13 -1.60
C GLY A 7 -8.93 7.18 -2.28
N PRO A 8 -8.47 8.43 -2.34
CA PRO A 8 -9.27 9.56 -2.82
C PRO A 8 -9.46 9.58 -4.33
N ALA A 9 -8.58 8.94 -5.09
CA ALA A 9 -8.63 8.94 -6.55
C ALA A 9 -9.51 7.80 -7.07
N HIS A 10 -10.23 8.06 -8.15
CA HIS A 10 -11.11 7.06 -8.75
C HIS A 10 -10.36 5.79 -9.16
N GLY A 11 -9.11 5.95 -9.62
CA GLY A 11 -8.26 4.81 -10.00
C GLY A 11 -7.92 3.87 -8.87
N THR A 12 -7.98 4.30 -7.61
CA THR A 12 -7.65 3.43 -6.46
C THR A 12 -8.68 2.34 -6.22
N LEU A 13 -9.89 2.48 -6.77
CA LEU A 13 -10.89 1.43 -6.73
C LEU A 13 -10.48 0.22 -7.56
N ALA A 14 -9.86 0.47 -8.71
CA ALA A 14 -9.41 -0.60 -9.62
C ALA A 14 -8.05 -1.16 -9.22
N THR A 15 -7.16 -0.32 -8.74
CA THR A 15 -5.79 -0.72 -8.39
C THR A 15 -5.67 -1.29 -6.99
N THR A 16 -6.72 -1.16 -6.19
CA THR A 16 -6.86 -1.78 -4.86
C THR A 16 -5.67 -1.52 -3.95
N CYS A 17 -5.45 -0.26 -3.62
CA CYS A 17 -4.52 0.13 -2.57
C CYS A 17 -5.00 1.42 -1.88
N THR A 18 -4.46 1.68 -0.70
CA THR A 18 -4.80 2.86 0.09
C THR A 18 -3.57 3.74 0.23
N PRO A 19 -3.46 4.83 -0.57
CA PRO A 19 -2.27 5.67 -0.54
C PRO A 19 -2.29 6.67 0.60
N GLY A 20 -1.18 6.75 1.32
CA GLY A 20 -0.90 7.76 2.32
C GLY A 20 -1.49 7.48 3.69
N PRO A 21 -0.87 8.08 4.75
CA PRO A 21 -1.24 7.81 6.13
C PRO A 21 -2.70 8.14 6.47
N TRP A 22 -3.22 9.24 5.94
CA TRP A 22 -4.59 9.67 6.24
C TRP A 22 -5.62 8.65 5.73
N ASN A 23 -5.45 8.19 4.48
CA ASN A 23 -6.37 7.22 3.87
C ASN A 23 -6.28 5.85 4.55
N ILE A 24 -5.08 5.44 4.96
CA ILE A 24 -4.89 4.20 5.71
C ILE A 24 -5.62 4.28 7.05
N GLY A 25 -5.51 5.39 7.76
CA GLY A 25 -6.25 5.62 9.00
C GLY A 25 -7.76 5.52 8.79
N LYS A 26 -8.29 6.10 7.71
CA LYS A 26 -9.72 6.03 7.39
C LYS A 26 -10.17 4.62 7.04
N MET A 27 -9.36 3.86 6.30
CA MET A 27 -9.67 2.47 5.99
C MET A 27 -9.68 1.60 7.25
N LEU A 28 -8.75 1.80 8.16
CA LEU A 28 -8.71 1.10 9.42
C LEU A 28 -9.94 1.42 10.28
N GLN A 29 -10.36 2.68 10.32
CA GLN A 29 -11.59 3.08 11.03
C GLN A 29 -12.83 2.41 10.42
N SER A 30 -12.92 2.32 9.10
CA SER A 30 -14.05 1.67 8.44
C SER A 30 -14.11 0.18 8.73
N ALA A 31 -12.97 -0.46 8.99
CA ALA A 31 -12.89 -1.88 9.31
C ALA A 31 -13.48 -2.22 10.67
N ASP A 32 -13.60 -1.25 11.58
CA ASP A 32 -14.15 -1.48 12.94
C ASP A 32 -15.59 -2.01 12.92
N ALA A 33 -16.32 -1.77 11.82
CA ALA A 33 -17.70 -2.24 11.68
C ALA A 33 -17.81 -3.74 11.39
N PHE A 34 -16.70 -4.43 11.08
CA PHE A 34 -16.71 -5.82 10.64
C PHE A 34 -16.07 -6.73 11.69
N PRO A 35 -16.73 -7.87 12.03
CA PRO A 35 -16.23 -8.80 13.05
C PRO A 35 -15.17 -9.74 12.51
N MET A 36 -14.10 -9.22 11.89
CA MET A 36 -12.99 -10.01 11.38
C MET A 36 -11.71 -9.19 11.38
N ASN A 37 -10.59 -9.89 11.34
CA ASN A 37 -9.29 -9.24 11.21
C ASN A 37 -9.08 -8.78 9.78
N LEU A 38 -8.93 -7.47 9.59
CA LEU A 38 -8.72 -6.83 8.30
C LEU A 38 -7.42 -6.04 8.30
N ALA A 39 -6.72 -6.09 7.17
CA ALA A 39 -5.50 -5.33 6.96
C ALA A 39 -5.49 -4.76 5.55
N PHE A 40 -4.79 -3.64 5.35
CA PHE A 40 -4.82 -2.90 4.09
C PHE A 40 -3.42 -2.64 3.57
N ALA A 41 -3.29 -2.65 2.23
CA ALA A 41 -2.04 -2.36 1.56
C ALA A 41 -1.94 -0.87 1.21
N GLY A 42 -0.77 -0.29 1.46
CA GLY A 42 -0.42 1.05 1.01
C GLY A 42 0.04 1.04 -0.45
N LYS A 43 0.19 2.24 -1.03
CA LYS A 43 0.70 2.40 -2.39
C LYS A 43 2.21 2.23 -2.40
N GLY A 44 2.71 1.22 -3.13
CA GLY A 44 4.14 0.93 -3.22
C GLY A 44 4.90 1.78 -4.25
N ASN A 45 4.19 2.41 -5.20
CA ASN A 45 4.81 3.23 -6.23
C ASN A 45 5.15 4.61 -5.66
N ALA A 46 6.42 4.82 -5.32
CA ALA A 46 6.92 6.07 -4.79
C ALA A 46 8.35 6.31 -5.23
N SER A 47 8.71 7.57 -5.41
CA SER A 47 10.06 7.98 -5.79
C SER A 47 11.02 8.07 -4.61
N LEU A 48 10.51 8.15 -3.38
CA LEU A 48 11.32 8.25 -2.16
C LEU A 48 10.86 7.23 -1.12
N PRO A 49 11.80 6.57 -0.41
CA PRO A 49 11.46 5.59 0.62
C PRO A 49 10.62 6.15 1.77
N ALA A 50 10.81 7.43 2.13
CA ALA A 50 10.09 8.05 3.25
C ALA A 50 8.57 7.95 3.12
N ALA A 51 8.03 8.12 1.91
CA ALA A 51 6.60 8.02 1.67
C ALA A 51 6.06 6.61 1.92
N LEU A 52 6.88 5.60 1.65
CA LEU A 52 6.52 4.20 1.90
C LEU A 52 6.56 3.88 3.39
N GLU A 53 7.58 4.36 4.09
CA GLU A 53 7.71 4.15 5.54
C GLU A 53 6.54 4.76 6.31
N GLU A 54 6.11 5.97 5.93
CA GLU A 54 4.97 6.63 6.55
C GLU A 54 3.71 5.77 6.51
N GLN A 55 3.47 5.09 5.40
CA GLN A 55 2.30 4.23 5.23
C GLN A 55 2.35 3.02 6.17
N ILE A 56 3.49 2.38 6.28
CA ILE A 56 3.66 1.23 7.16
C ILE A 56 3.51 1.65 8.62
N LEU A 57 4.13 2.76 9.01
CA LEU A 57 4.01 3.29 10.38
C LEU A 57 2.58 3.72 10.72
N SER A 58 1.78 4.05 9.71
CA SER A 58 0.36 4.41 9.91
C SER A 58 -0.57 3.21 9.98
N GLY A 59 -0.06 2.00 9.76
CA GLY A 59 -0.82 0.77 9.92
C GLY A 59 -1.04 -0.04 8.65
N ALA A 60 -0.45 0.33 7.51
CA ALA A 60 -0.48 -0.54 6.34
C ALA A 60 0.35 -1.80 6.61
N CYS A 61 -0.13 -2.94 6.15
CA CYS A 61 0.53 -4.23 6.39
C CYS A 61 1.31 -4.73 5.18
N ALA A 62 1.21 -4.05 4.05
CA ALA A 62 1.88 -4.42 2.81
C ALA A 62 1.97 -3.19 1.90
N LEU A 63 2.77 -3.30 0.84
CA LEU A 63 2.90 -2.28 -0.19
C LEU A 63 2.47 -2.89 -1.53
N LYS A 64 1.58 -2.20 -2.24
CA LYS A 64 1.06 -2.63 -3.54
C LYS A 64 1.71 -1.82 -4.66
N LEU A 65 2.30 -2.53 -5.61
CA LEU A 65 2.82 -1.96 -6.86
C LEU A 65 1.80 -2.19 -7.98
N HIS A 66 1.55 -1.17 -8.78
CA HIS A 66 0.68 -1.27 -9.95
C HIS A 66 1.29 -0.51 -11.12
N GLU A 67 1.26 -1.11 -12.32
CA GLU A 67 1.89 -0.54 -13.51
C GLU A 67 1.30 0.81 -13.93
N ASP A 68 0.00 1.03 -13.68
CA ASP A 68 -0.67 2.29 -14.01
C ASP A 68 -0.07 3.51 -13.31
N TRP A 69 0.68 3.29 -12.24
CA TRP A 69 1.32 4.35 -11.45
C TRP A 69 2.81 4.50 -11.73
N GLY A 70 3.31 3.87 -12.78
CA GLY A 70 4.72 3.94 -13.14
C GLY A 70 5.60 3.07 -12.25
N THR A 71 5.50 1.75 -12.41
CA THR A 71 6.33 0.80 -11.69
C THR A 71 7.69 0.67 -12.39
N THR A 72 8.54 1.66 -12.17
CA THR A 72 9.91 1.70 -12.68
C THR A 72 10.82 0.82 -11.82
N PRO A 73 12.01 0.43 -12.32
CA PRO A 73 12.98 -0.27 -11.49
C PRO A 73 13.32 0.46 -10.19
N ALA A 74 13.39 1.80 -10.22
CA ALA A 74 13.65 2.60 -9.02
C ALA A 74 12.50 2.51 -8.03
N ALA A 75 11.25 2.54 -8.48
CA ALA A 75 10.09 2.39 -7.60
C ALA A 75 10.06 1.00 -6.97
N ILE A 76 10.36 -0.04 -7.74
CA ILE A 76 10.45 -1.41 -7.24
C ILE A 76 11.55 -1.53 -6.18
N ASP A 77 12.72 -0.98 -6.44
CA ASP A 77 13.85 -1.02 -5.50
C ASP A 77 13.53 -0.32 -4.19
N ASN A 78 12.94 0.87 -4.26
CA ASN A 78 12.50 1.60 -3.07
C ASN A 78 11.49 0.78 -2.25
N CYS A 79 10.54 0.17 -2.93
CA CYS A 79 9.49 -0.62 -2.29
C CYS A 79 10.07 -1.85 -1.60
N LEU A 80 10.95 -2.59 -2.28
CA LEU A 80 11.59 -3.78 -1.72
C LEU A 80 12.50 -3.42 -0.54
N THR A 81 13.21 -2.31 -0.62
CA THR A 81 14.09 -1.85 0.46
C THR A 81 13.31 -1.54 1.73
N VAL A 82 12.22 -0.78 1.60
CA VAL A 82 11.38 -0.45 2.76
C VAL A 82 10.68 -1.71 3.31
N ALA A 83 10.20 -2.57 2.43
CA ALA A 83 9.55 -3.82 2.83
C ALA A 83 10.50 -4.73 3.61
N ASP A 84 11.75 -4.82 3.20
CA ASP A 84 12.78 -5.59 3.90
C ASP A 84 13.10 -4.98 5.26
N ASN A 85 13.24 -3.65 5.33
CA ASN A 85 13.59 -2.95 6.57
C ASN A 85 12.46 -3.00 7.62
N LEU A 86 11.21 -3.00 7.19
CA LEU A 86 10.04 -2.96 8.09
C LEU A 86 9.28 -4.28 8.15
N ASP A 87 9.79 -5.32 7.51
CA ASP A 87 9.25 -6.69 7.54
C ASP A 87 7.79 -6.76 7.08
N VAL A 88 7.50 -6.20 5.91
CA VAL A 88 6.18 -6.27 5.28
C VAL A 88 6.27 -6.85 3.88
N GLN A 89 5.13 -7.24 3.32
CA GLN A 89 5.07 -7.83 1.98
C GLN A 89 4.96 -6.78 0.88
N VAL A 90 5.43 -7.14 -0.30
CA VAL A 90 5.20 -6.40 -1.54
C VAL A 90 4.26 -7.23 -2.41
N LEU A 91 3.20 -6.59 -2.90
CA LEU A 91 2.19 -7.21 -3.75
C LEU A 91 2.22 -6.55 -5.13
N SER A 92 2.19 -7.35 -6.18
CA SER A 92 2.21 -6.84 -7.55
C SER A 92 1.48 -7.78 -8.50
N LEU A 93 0.92 -7.22 -9.56
CA LEU A 93 0.37 -7.96 -10.70
C LEU A 93 1.32 -7.95 -11.90
N ILE A 94 2.51 -7.41 -11.72
CA ILE A 94 3.50 -7.28 -12.79
C ILE A 94 4.20 -8.62 -12.98
N HIS A 95 4.30 -9.06 -14.23
CA HIS A 95 5.15 -10.18 -14.59
C HIS A 95 6.62 -9.78 -14.47
N ILE A 96 7.33 -10.52 -13.68
CA ILE A 96 8.78 -10.36 -13.55
C ILE A 96 9.47 -11.43 -14.37
#